data_a7f1335897e3e836f904ddc078ac30ac
#
_entry.id   a7f1335897e3e836f904ddc078ac30ac
#
_cell.length_a   1.000
_cell.length_b   1.000
_cell.length_c   1.000
_cell.angle_alpha   90.00
_cell.angle_beta   90.00
_cell.angle_gamma   90.00
#
_symmetry.space_group_name_H-M   'P 1'
#
loop_
_entity.id
_entity.type
_entity.pdbx_description
1 polymer ?
#
loop_
_entity_poly.entity_id
_entity_poly.type
_entity_poly.pdbx_seq_one_letter_code
_entity_poly.pdbx_strand_id
1 'polypeptide(L)'
;KQRDAIIAFLMTRKDHPTADTIYMNIKKEFPNISLGTVYRNLALLSERGDILKLSYDNGADRYDASVEPHYHFICQECGEVEDIEMESFDQEIIEKASQHFPGKITESVTYFRGTCEKCLRKILDKDID
;
A
#
# COMPACT_ATOMS: atom_id res chain seq x y z
N LYS A 1 2.17 -0.26 -23.29
CA LYS A 1 3.60 -0.10 -22.98
C LYS A 1 3.82 0.66 -21.66
N GLN A 2 3.12 1.77 -21.50
CA GLN A 2 3.22 2.55 -20.27
C GLN A 2 2.72 1.76 -19.05
N ARG A 3 1.64 0.99 -19.21
CA ARG A 3 1.10 0.15 -18.15
C ARG A 3 2.07 -0.94 -17.75
N ASP A 4 2.71 -1.58 -18.74
CA ASP A 4 3.70 -2.61 -18.49
C ASP A 4 4.89 -2.06 -17.73
N ALA A 5 5.32 -0.85 -18.04
CA ALA A 5 6.43 -0.19 -17.36
C ALA A 5 6.06 0.13 -15.89
N ILE A 6 4.83 0.52 -15.64
CA ILE A 6 4.34 0.78 -14.27
C ILE A 6 4.37 -0.50 -13.45
N ILE A 7 3.84 -1.59 -14.01
CA ILE A 7 3.83 -2.89 -13.31
C ILE A 7 5.26 -3.35 -13.04
N ALA A 8 6.14 -3.26 -14.04
CA ALA A 8 7.54 -3.66 -13.90
C ALA A 8 8.24 -2.86 -12.80
N PHE A 9 7.99 -1.56 -12.76
CA PHE A 9 8.56 -0.71 -11.71
C PHE A 9 8.06 -1.14 -10.31
N LEU A 10 6.75 -1.36 -10.18
CA LEU A 10 6.16 -1.75 -8.90
C LEU A 10 6.69 -3.09 -8.42
N MET A 11 6.97 -4.02 -9.34
CA MET A 11 7.50 -5.33 -8.98
C MET A 11 8.89 -5.26 -8.36
N THR A 12 9.64 -4.18 -8.60
CA THR A 12 10.97 -3.99 -8.02
C THR A 12 10.94 -3.28 -6.66
N ARG A 13 9.76 -2.82 -6.22
CA ARG A 13 9.64 -1.99 -5.03
C ARG A 13 8.85 -2.71 -3.94
N LYS A 14 9.32 -2.54 -2.71
CA LYS A 14 8.63 -3.05 -1.51
C LYS A 14 8.18 -1.93 -0.59
N ASP A 15 8.47 -0.68 -0.97
CA ASP A 15 8.15 0.50 -0.16
C ASP A 15 6.76 1.08 -0.45
N HIS A 16 5.98 0.44 -1.32
CA HIS A 16 4.61 0.84 -1.66
C HIS A 16 4.57 2.29 -2.14
N PRO A 17 5.12 2.59 -3.34
CA PRO A 17 5.28 3.96 -3.79
C PRO A 17 3.95 4.66 -4.08
N THR A 18 3.97 5.99 -3.94
CA THR A 18 2.85 6.85 -4.33
C THR A 18 2.86 7.08 -5.83
N ALA A 19 1.75 7.64 -6.37
CA ALA A 19 1.68 7.98 -7.78
C ALA A 19 2.77 8.96 -8.21
N ASP A 20 3.12 9.92 -7.34
CA ASP A 20 4.18 10.88 -7.63
C ASP A 20 5.54 10.19 -7.80
N THR A 21 5.86 9.25 -6.92
CA THR A 21 7.10 8.48 -7.01
C THR A 21 7.13 7.64 -8.27
N ILE A 22 6.01 6.98 -8.60
CA ILE A 22 5.89 6.21 -9.83
C ILE A 22 6.09 7.10 -11.05
N TYR A 23 5.45 8.26 -11.07
CA TYR A 23 5.58 9.22 -12.14
C TYR A 23 7.04 9.64 -12.36
N MET A 24 7.75 9.98 -11.29
CA MET A 24 9.15 10.41 -11.39
C MET A 24 10.05 9.34 -11.99
N ASN A 25 9.75 8.08 -11.74
CA ASN A 25 10.54 6.98 -12.28
C ASN A 25 10.15 6.60 -13.71
N ILE A 26 8.85 6.57 -14.01
CA ILE A 26 8.35 6.25 -15.35
C ILE A 26 8.72 7.34 -16.34
N LYS A 27 8.78 8.58 -15.90
CA LYS A 27 9.17 9.73 -16.74
C LYS A 27 10.57 9.56 -17.34
N LYS A 28 11.44 8.83 -16.68
CA LYS A 28 12.80 8.58 -17.22
C LYS A 28 12.73 7.79 -18.53
N GLU A 29 11.78 6.87 -18.65
CA GLU A 29 11.59 6.07 -19.86
C GLU A 29 10.62 6.73 -20.84
N PHE A 30 9.63 7.44 -20.33
CA PHE A 30 8.60 8.10 -21.13
C PHE A 30 8.59 9.61 -20.80
N PRO A 31 9.54 10.39 -21.33
CA PRO A 31 9.71 11.80 -20.91
C PRO A 31 8.48 12.69 -21.11
N ASN A 32 7.60 12.32 -22.04
CA ASN A 32 6.41 13.12 -22.32
C ASN A 32 5.16 12.69 -21.57
N ILE A 33 5.28 11.68 -20.70
CA ILE A 33 4.14 11.22 -19.92
C ILE A 33 3.71 12.28 -18.90
N SER A 34 2.41 12.44 -18.72
CA SER A 34 1.88 13.37 -17.72
C SER A 34 1.53 12.61 -16.43
N LEU A 35 1.48 13.36 -15.34
CA LEU A 35 1.04 12.79 -14.05
C LEU A 35 -0.40 12.27 -14.15
N GLY A 36 -1.26 12.99 -14.88
CA GLY A 36 -2.65 12.55 -15.12
C GLY A 36 -2.72 11.20 -15.82
N THR A 37 -1.82 10.97 -16.79
CA THR A 37 -1.76 9.67 -17.50
C THR A 37 -1.35 8.56 -16.53
N VAL A 38 -0.40 8.83 -15.64
CA VAL A 38 0.02 7.87 -14.63
C VAL A 38 -1.17 7.51 -13.72
N TYR A 39 -1.89 8.51 -13.22
CA TYR A 39 -3.07 8.28 -12.39
C TYR A 39 -4.15 7.45 -13.10
N ARG A 40 -4.41 7.75 -14.38
CA ARG A 40 -5.40 7.00 -15.16
C ARG A 40 -5.00 5.53 -15.33
N ASN A 41 -3.73 5.29 -15.59
CA ASN A 41 -3.21 3.91 -15.73
C ASN A 41 -3.27 3.17 -14.40
N LEU A 42 -2.92 3.84 -13.30
CA LEU A 42 -2.98 3.23 -11.97
C LEU A 42 -4.43 2.87 -11.59
N ALA A 43 -5.39 3.76 -11.90
CA ALA A 43 -6.79 3.49 -11.64
C ALA A 43 -7.27 2.27 -12.43
N LEU A 44 -6.92 2.19 -13.71
CA LEU A 44 -7.29 1.06 -14.56
C LEU A 44 -6.70 -0.25 -14.05
N LEU A 45 -5.41 -0.25 -13.72
CA LEU A 45 -4.73 -1.44 -13.24
C LEU A 45 -5.30 -1.91 -11.89
N SER A 46 -5.66 -0.97 -11.03
CA SER A 46 -6.27 -1.29 -9.73
C SER A 46 -7.66 -1.90 -9.91
N GLU A 47 -8.48 -1.32 -10.79
CA GLU A 47 -9.82 -1.84 -11.08
C GLU A 47 -9.77 -3.25 -11.67
N ARG A 48 -8.76 -3.53 -12.48
CA ARG A 48 -8.58 -4.85 -13.10
C ARG A 48 -7.99 -5.88 -12.14
N GLY A 49 -7.52 -5.45 -10.97
CA GLY A 49 -6.89 -6.34 -10.02
C GLY A 49 -5.45 -6.68 -10.34
N ASP A 50 -4.82 -5.96 -11.27
CA ASP A 50 -3.42 -6.19 -11.65
C ASP A 50 -2.44 -5.63 -10.62
N ILE A 51 -2.87 -4.62 -9.88
CA ILE A 51 -2.12 -4.04 -8.75
C ILE A 51 -3.07 -3.74 -7.61
N LEU A 52 -2.53 -3.54 -6.41
CA LEU A 52 -3.29 -3.11 -5.24
C LEU A 52 -3.13 -1.62 -5.03
N LYS A 53 -4.22 -0.96 -4.69
CA LYS A 53 -4.22 0.43 -4.26
C LYS A 53 -4.44 0.45 -2.76
N LEU A 54 -3.52 1.05 -2.04
CA LEU A 54 -3.54 1.14 -0.58
C LEU A 54 -3.92 2.55 -0.18
N SER A 55 -5.14 2.71 0.34
CA SER A 55 -5.68 4.01 0.74
C SER A 55 -5.85 4.02 2.25
N TYR A 56 -5.07 4.88 2.92
CA TYR A 56 -5.13 5.06 4.36
C TYR A 56 -5.32 6.53 4.69
N ASP A 57 -5.72 6.83 5.91
CA ASP A 57 -6.04 8.18 6.32
C ASP A 57 -4.82 9.09 6.49
N ASN A 58 -3.62 8.57 6.32
CA ASN A 58 -2.39 9.28 6.65
C ASN A 58 -1.64 9.87 5.45
N GLY A 59 -2.31 10.08 4.34
CA GLY A 59 -1.67 10.72 3.18
C GLY A 59 -2.10 10.18 1.84
N ALA A 60 -1.19 10.26 0.86
CA ALA A 60 -1.47 9.85 -0.50
C ALA A 60 -1.63 8.33 -0.63
N ASP A 61 -2.43 7.91 -1.61
CA ASP A 61 -2.59 6.50 -1.93
C ASP A 61 -1.26 5.90 -2.37
N ARG A 62 -1.05 4.64 -2.01
CA ARG A 62 0.14 3.88 -2.37
C ARG A 62 -0.25 2.68 -3.20
N TYR A 63 0.71 2.11 -3.90
CA TYR A 63 0.45 1.03 -4.87
C TYR A 63 1.43 -0.11 -4.68
N ASP A 64 0.95 -1.32 -4.95
CA ASP A 64 1.73 -2.55 -4.78
C ASP A 64 1.41 -3.51 -5.93
N ALA A 65 2.43 -4.09 -6.54
CA ALA A 65 2.25 -5.09 -7.60
C ALA A 65 1.85 -6.46 -7.04
N SER A 66 2.08 -6.71 -5.75
CA SER A 66 1.65 -7.95 -5.12
C SER A 66 0.16 -7.88 -4.82
N VAL A 67 -0.61 -8.78 -5.43
CA VAL A 67 -2.06 -8.84 -5.23
C VAL A 67 -2.46 -9.91 -4.23
N GLU A 68 -1.50 -10.64 -3.67
CA GLU A 68 -1.77 -11.63 -2.64
C GLU A 68 -2.16 -10.96 -1.33
N PRO A 69 -3.16 -11.50 -0.62
CA PRO A 69 -3.58 -10.93 0.65
C PRO A 69 -2.43 -10.93 1.67
N HIS A 70 -2.17 -9.77 2.25
CA HIS A 70 -1.22 -9.65 3.36
C HIS A 70 -1.60 -8.40 4.15
N TYR A 71 -1.12 -8.33 5.37
CA TYR A 71 -1.39 -7.17 6.21
C TYR A 71 -0.30 -6.12 6.02
N HIS A 72 -0.65 -4.88 6.29
CA HIS A 72 0.26 -3.76 6.15
C HIS A 72 0.47 -3.06 7.47
N PHE A 73 1.63 -2.48 7.63
CA PHE A 73 1.99 -1.65 8.78
C PHE A 73 2.30 -0.25 8.29
N ILE A 74 1.76 0.76 8.99
CA ILE A 74 1.97 2.17 8.65
C ILE A 74 2.70 2.82 9.82
N CYS A 75 3.87 3.38 9.55
CA CYS A 75 4.61 4.11 10.57
C CYS A 75 3.99 5.50 10.73
N GLN A 76 3.52 5.81 11.93
CA GLN A 76 2.92 7.12 12.22
C GLN A 76 3.96 8.23 12.31
N GLU A 77 5.24 7.88 12.42
CA GLU A 77 6.32 8.87 12.49
C GLU A 77 6.82 9.28 11.10
N CYS A 78 7.13 8.31 10.23
CA CYS A 78 7.72 8.60 8.91
C CYS A 78 6.77 8.32 7.74
N GLY A 79 5.61 7.70 7.98
CA GLY A 79 4.63 7.42 6.93
C GLY A 79 4.94 6.22 6.05
N GLU A 80 6.03 5.52 6.30
CA GLU A 80 6.38 4.35 5.50
C GLU A 80 5.35 3.24 5.69
N VAL A 81 5.09 2.50 4.61
CA VAL A 81 4.18 1.35 4.63
C VAL A 81 4.98 0.09 4.37
N GLU A 82 4.89 -0.86 5.29
CA GLU A 82 5.60 -2.13 5.20
C GLU A 82 4.61 -3.29 5.23
N ASP A 83 5.00 -4.42 4.64
CA ASP A 83 4.19 -5.63 4.70
C ASP A 83 4.47 -6.36 6.01
N ILE A 84 3.40 -6.92 6.59
CA ILE A 84 3.53 -7.82 7.72
C ILE A 84 3.20 -9.22 7.22
N GLU A 85 4.18 -10.12 7.33
CA GLU A 85 4.02 -11.51 6.92
C GLU A 85 3.37 -12.30 8.05
N MET A 86 2.11 -12.66 7.84
CA MET A 86 1.36 -13.48 8.78
C MET A 86 0.17 -14.09 8.06
N GLU A 87 -0.37 -15.15 8.62
CA GLU A 87 -1.58 -15.76 8.08
C GLU A 87 -2.74 -14.78 8.10
N SER A 88 -3.57 -14.84 7.06
CA SER A 88 -4.77 -14.02 7.01
C SER A 88 -5.82 -14.54 7.99
N PHE A 89 -6.37 -13.64 8.79
CA PHE A 89 -7.49 -13.91 9.68
C PHE A 89 -8.76 -13.21 9.21
N ASP A 90 -8.78 -12.73 7.97
CA ASP A 90 -9.90 -11.96 7.45
C ASP A 90 -11.21 -12.73 7.51
N GLN A 91 -11.19 -14.02 7.16
CA GLN A 91 -12.40 -14.84 7.18
C GLN A 91 -12.94 -14.99 8.60
N GLU A 92 -12.06 -15.21 9.57
CA GLU A 92 -12.46 -15.34 10.98
C GLU A 92 -13.00 -14.04 11.54
N ILE A 93 -12.39 -12.91 11.15
CA ILE A 93 -12.84 -11.59 11.57
C ILE A 93 -14.25 -11.33 11.03
N ILE A 94 -14.47 -11.63 9.75
CA ILE A 94 -15.79 -11.46 9.12
C ILE A 94 -16.83 -12.34 9.82
N GLU A 95 -16.50 -13.60 10.11
CA GLU A 95 -17.41 -14.51 10.78
C GLU A 95 -17.81 -14.01 12.17
N LYS A 96 -16.83 -13.56 12.96
CA LYS A 96 -17.11 -13.01 14.29
C LYS A 96 -17.94 -11.74 14.22
N ALA A 97 -17.63 -10.85 13.30
CA ALA A 97 -18.37 -9.60 13.12
C ALA A 97 -19.81 -9.89 12.67
N SER A 98 -20.01 -10.93 11.87
CA SER A 98 -21.32 -11.26 11.31
C SER A 98 -22.28 -11.88 12.31
N GLN A 99 -21.79 -12.42 13.45
CA GLN A 99 -22.63 -13.14 14.42
C GLN A 99 -23.80 -12.33 14.95
N HIS A 100 -23.60 -11.04 15.15
CA HIS A 100 -24.62 -10.15 15.73
C HIS A 100 -25.00 -9.01 14.81
N PHE A 101 -24.53 -9.04 13.57
CA PHE A 101 -24.80 -7.98 12.60
C PHE A 101 -25.88 -8.45 11.62
N PRO A 102 -26.99 -7.70 11.49
CA PRO A 102 -28.14 -8.12 10.67
C PRO A 102 -27.94 -7.92 9.17
N GLY A 103 -26.89 -7.23 8.75
CA GLY A 103 -26.59 -7.04 7.34
C GLY A 103 -25.68 -8.12 6.80
N LYS A 104 -25.04 -7.83 5.66
CA LYS A 104 -24.09 -8.73 5.01
C LYS A 104 -22.73 -8.06 4.95
N ILE A 105 -21.71 -8.72 5.50
CA ILE A 105 -20.32 -8.23 5.45
C ILE A 105 -19.62 -8.95 4.31
N THR A 106 -19.09 -8.19 3.34
CA THR A 106 -18.45 -8.75 2.16
C THR A 106 -16.93 -8.74 2.23
N GLU A 107 -16.35 -7.84 3.02
CA GLU A 107 -14.90 -7.76 3.16
C GLU A 107 -14.52 -7.12 4.49
N SER A 108 -13.27 -7.32 4.90
CA SER A 108 -12.70 -6.60 6.01
C SER A 108 -11.35 -6.05 5.60
N VAL A 109 -10.96 -4.93 6.20
CA VAL A 109 -9.67 -4.30 5.93
C VAL A 109 -8.95 -4.15 7.27
N THR A 110 -7.76 -4.74 7.36
CA THR A 110 -6.96 -4.68 8.58
C THR A 110 -5.58 -4.16 8.24
N TYR A 111 -5.16 -3.17 8.98
CA TYR A 111 -3.78 -2.68 8.92
C TYR A 111 -3.35 -2.27 10.32
N PHE A 112 -2.05 -2.20 10.52
CA PHE A 112 -1.48 -1.86 11.81
C PHE A 112 -0.80 -0.50 11.72
N ARG A 113 -0.83 0.22 12.82
CA ARG A 113 -0.23 1.54 12.90
C ARG A 113 0.68 1.59 14.13
N GLY A 114 1.84 2.18 14.00
CA GLY A 114 2.78 2.25 15.10
C GLY A 114 4.06 2.95 14.70
N THR A 115 5.18 2.49 15.21
CA THR A 115 6.49 3.06 14.95
C THR A 115 7.38 2.01 14.29
N CYS A 116 7.94 2.31 13.11
CA CYS A 116 8.80 1.36 12.41
C CYS A 116 10.14 1.20 13.14
N GLU A 117 10.89 0.18 12.75
CA GLU A 117 12.17 -0.13 13.40
C GLU A 117 13.13 1.05 13.39
N LYS A 118 13.26 1.71 12.23
CA LYS A 118 14.14 2.87 12.08
C LYS A 118 13.76 4.01 13.02
N CYS A 119 12.47 4.34 13.07
CA CYS A 119 11.98 5.42 13.93
C CYS A 119 12.06 5.05 15.40
N LEU A 120 11.80 3.78 15.72
CA LEU A 120 11.88 3.29 17.09
C LEU A 120 13.32 3.41 17.61
N ARG A 121 14.30 3.07 16.80
CA ARG A 121 15.70 3.22 17.16
C ARG A 121 16.07 4.66 17.44
N LYS A 122 15.59 5.60 16.64
CA LYS A 122 15.83 7.03 16.86
C LYS A 122 15.24 7.50 18.18
N ILE A 123 14.06 7.03 18.54
CA ILE A 123 13.42 7.39 19.80
C ILE A 123 14.21 6.82 20.98
N LEU A 124 14.61 5.55 20.89
CA LEU A 124 15.38 4.88 21.94
C LEU A 124 16.77 5.49 22.11
N ASP A 125 17.41 5.89 21.03
CA ASP A 125 18.73 6.52 21.09
C ASP A 125 18.67 7.87 21.81
N LYS A 126 17.56 8.62 21.64
CA LYS A 126 17.36 9.88 22.36
C LYS A 126 17.16 9.67 23.86
N ASP A 127 16.56 8.56 24.24
CA ASP A 127 16.29 8.25 25.65
C ASP A 127 17.54 7.83 26.42
N ILE A 128 18.61 7.44 25.70
CA ILE A 128 19.86 7.02 26.30
C ILE A 128 20.71 8.23 26.74
N ASP A 129 20.54 9.35 26.11
CA ASP A 129 21.22 10.60 26.47
C ASP A 129 20.57 11.25 27.73
#